data_ae75bcd67ad19ef3b76fd75933fd6d86
#
_entry.id   ae75bcd67ad19ef3b76fd75933fd6d86
#
_cell.length_a   1.000
_cell.length_b   1.000
_cell.length_c   1.000
_cell.angle_alpha   90.00
_cell.angle_beta   90.00
_cell.angle_gamma   90.00
#
_symmetry.space_group_name_H-M   'P 1'
#
loop_
_entity.id
_entity.type
_entity.pdbx_description
1 polymer ?
#
loop_
_entity_poly.entity_id
_entity_poly.type
_entity_poly.pdbx_seq_one_letter_code
_entity_poly.pdbx_strand_id
1 'polypeptide(L)'
;AWLIHGQPAETLADIARFSLILASVLGFWNVLYEIKALRGGILKVYNQPWADGRGEEAIALDYAPWIFGGFGAAHGLSIAGMEYLVGHFGPLGAVQAAIYLLLGLALCISFPVLGFMRHSLQVHGHPGTRPVSKEG
;
A
#
# COMPACT_ATOMS: atom_id res chain seq x y z
N ALA A 1 -7.65 14.48 1.07
CA ALA A 1 -7.59 15.42 -0.06
C ALA A 1 -7.33 16.84 0.44
N TRP A 2 -7.92 17.24 1.53
CA TRP A 2 -7.82 18.61 2.09
C TRP A 2 -6.38 19.10 2.30
N LEU A 3 -5.51 18.24 2.82
CA LEU A 3 -4.09 18.57 3.04
C LEU A 3 -3.29 18.83 1.74
N ILE A 4 -3.76 18.32 0.61
CA ILE A 4 -3.06 18.41 -0.67
C ILE A 4 -3.71 19.44 -1.60
N HIS A 5 -5.04 19.54 -1.58
CA HIS A 5 -5.80 20.40 -2.49
C HIS A 5 -6.44 21.61 -1.80
N GLY A 6 -6.41 21.68 -0.46
CA GLY A 6 -7.14 22.71 0.31
C GLY A 6 -8.66 22.54 0.27
N GLN A 7 -9.16 21.48 -0.35
CA GLN A 7 -10.59 21.21 -0.51
C GLN A 7 -10.86 19.69 -0.36
N PRO A 8 -12.04 19.29 0.10
CA PRO A 8 -12.45 17.89 0.12
C PRO A 8 -12.55 17.32 -1.31
N ALA A 9 -12.56 16.01 -1.43
CA ALA A 9 -12.78 15.34 -2.71
C ALA A 9 -14.25 15.49 -3.12
N GLU A 10 -14.52 16.15 -4.24
CA GLU A 10 -15.88 16.40 -4.76
C GLU A 10 -16.19 15.52 -5.97
N THR A 11 -15.17 14.99 -6.63
CA THR A 11 -15.30 14.17 -7.84
C THR A 11 -14.52 12.87 -7.73
N LEU A 12 -14.87 11.89 -8.57
CA LEU A 12 -14.08 10.66 -8.72
C LEU A 12 -12.64 10.94 -9.20
N ALA A 13 -12.45 12.00 -9.97
CA ALA A 13 -11.12 12.43 -10.41
C ALA A 13 -10.26 12.90 -9.23
N ASP A 14 -10.84 13.57 -8.23
CA ASP A 14 -10.14 14.00 -7.02
C ASP A 14 -9.72 12.81 -6.18
N ILE A 15 -10.60 11.81 -6.04
CA ILE A 15 -10.27 10.54 -5.37
C ILE A 15 -9.09 9.86 -6.05
N ALA A 16 -9.16 9.71 -7.38
CA ALA A 16 -8.08 9.07 -8.16
C ALA A 16 -6.76 9.83 -8.02
N ARG A 17 -6.79 11.16 -8.16
CA ARG A 17 -5.61 12.03 -8.02
C ARG A 17 -4.96 11.91 -6.64
N PHE A 18 -5.75 12.01 -5.59
CA PHE A 18 -5.25 11.89 -4.22
C PHE A 18 -4.64 10.51 -3.95
N SER A 19 -5.30 9.45 -4.43
CA SER A 19 -4.80 8.08 -4.32
C SER A 19 -3.47 7.87 -5.04
N LEU A 20 -3.32 8.42 -6.25
CA LEU A 20 -2.07 8.35 -7.01
C LEU A 20 -0.95 9.13 -6.34
N ILE A 21 -1.24 10.30 -5.76
CA ILE A 21 -0.25 11.08 -5.01
C ILE A 21 0.24 10.28 -3.79
N LEU A 22 -0.66 9.73 -2.98
CA LEU A 22 -0.27 8.93 -1.82
C LEU A 22 0.48 7.65 -2.23
N ALA A 23 0.03 6.97 -3.28
CA ALA A 23 0.75 5.81 -3.82
C ALA A 23 2.19 6.15 -4.22
N SER A 24 2.36 7.29 -4.91
CA SER A 24 3.68 7.74 -5.39
C SER A 24 4.58 8.18 -4.24
N VAL A 25 4.07 9.00 -3.32
CA VAL A 25 4.86 9.52 -2.20
C VAL A 25 5.24 8.39 -1.24
N LEU A 26 4.27 7.59 -0.79
CA LEU A 26 4.54 6.49 0.13
C LEU A 26 5.34 5.38 -0.54
N GLY A 27 5.03 5.07 -1.80
CA GLY A 27 5.79 4.10 -2.59
C GLY A 27 7.25 4.48 -2.70
N PHE A 28 7.54 5.70 -3.18
CA PHE A 28 8.90 6.17 -3.40
C PHE A 28 9.74 6.21 -2.11
N TRP A 29 9.21 6.87 -1.05
CA TRP A 29 9.95 7.00 0.20
C TRP A 29 10.18 5.65 0.89
N ASN A 30 9.20 4.77 0.87
CA ASN A 30 9.36 3.47 1.49
C ASN A 30 10.29 2.55 0.72
N VAL A 31 10.31 2.60 -0.63
CA VAL A 31 11.31 1.88 -1.43
C VAL A 31 12.71 2.33 -1.10
N LEU A 32 12.96 3.65 -1.03
CA LEU A 32 14.28 4.16 -0.66
C LEU A 32 14.69 3.77 0.77
N TYR A 33 13.74 3.82 1.70
CA TYR A 33 13.99 3.36 3.07
C TYR A 33 14.34 1.88 3.10
N GLU A 34 13.58 1.05 2.38
CA GLU A 34 13.77 -0.39 2.33
C GLU A 34 15.15 -0.78 1.78
N ILE A 35 15.56 -0.17 0.67
CA ILE A 35 16.89 -0.38 0.09
C ILE A 35 17.98 -0.07 1.11
N LYS A 36 17.86 1.05 1.82
CA LYS A 36 18.82 1.45 2.87
C LYS A 36 18.80 0.50 4.06
N ALA A 37 17.63 0.06 4.47
CA ALA A 37 17.46 -0.83 5.61
C ALA A 37 17.97 -2.25 5.32
N LEU A 38 17.76 -2.76 4.10
CA LEU A 38 18.34 -4.02 3.63
C LEU A 38 19.87 -3.92 3.58
N ARG A 39 20.41 -2.85 2.99
CA ARG A 39 21.86 -2.60 2.90
C ARG A 39 22.54 -2.47 4.26
N GLY A 40 21.84 -1.87 5.21
CA GLY A 40 22.28 -1.73 6.59
C GLY A 40 22.06 -2.97 7.47
N GLY A 41 21.48 -4.05 6.94
CA GLY A 41 21.18 -5.27 7.69
C GLY A 41 20.10 -5.10 8.76
N ILE A 42 19.33 -4.01 8.72
CA ILE A 42 18.24 -3.72 9.67
C ILE A 42 17.03 -4.60 9.38
N LEU A 43 16.76 -4.85 8.10
CA LEU A 43 15.66 -5.69 7.66
C LEU A 43 16.16 -7.04 7.11
N LYS A 44 15.43 -8.09 7.45
CA LYS A 44 15.65 -9.42 6.88
C LYS A 44 14.80 -9.59 5.62
N VAL A 45 15.40 -10.15 4.59
CA VAL A 45 14.68 -10.48 3.37
C VAL A 45 13.63 -11.54 3.64
N TYR A 46 12.38 -11.30 3.20
CA TYR A 46 11.28 -12.23 3.44
C TYR A 46 11.39 -13.55 2.65
N ASN A 47 12.09 -13.53 1.51
CA ASN A 47 12.32 -14.72 0.66
C ASN A 47 13.81 -14.86 0.37
N GLN A 48 14.55 -15.43 1.32
CA GLN A 48 16.00 -15.54 1.25
C GLN A 48 16.51 -16.41 0.08
N PRO A 49 15.89 -17.56 -0.27
CA PRO A 49 16.32 -18.35 -1.42
C PRO A 49 16.26 -17.58 -2.75
N TRP A 50 15.17 -16.80 -2.93
CA TRP A 50 15.01 -15.99 -4.15
C TRP A 50 15.94 -14.78 -4.16
N ALA A 51 16.21 -14.19 -3.02
CA ALA A 51 17.04 -12.99 -2.87
C ALA A 51 18.54 -13.29 -3.06
N ASP A 52 18.94 -14.55 -3.04
CA ASP A 52 20.35 -14.94 -3.13
C ASP A 52 20.98 -14.43 -4.43
N GLY A 53 22.09 -13.71 -4.29
CA GLY A 53 22.80 -13.10 -5.40
C GLY A 53 22.10 -11.89 -6.06
N ARG A 54 20.99 -11.37 -5.51
CA ARG A 54 20.28 -10.18 -5.99
C ARG A 54 20.68 -8.95 -5.20
N GLY A 55 20.69 -7.78 -5.86
CA GLY A 55 20.90 -6.51 -5.19
C GLY A 55 19.68 -6.05 -4.39
N GLU A 56 19.89 -5.18 -3.41
CA GLU A 56 18.84 -4.68 -2.50
C GLU A 56 17.73 -3.98 -3.25
N GLU A 57 18.04 -3.29 -4.35
CA GLU A 57 17.06 -2.64 -5.22
C GLU A 57 16.09 -3.64 -5.84
N ALA A 58 16.61 -4.76 -6.36
CA ALA A 58 15.78 -5.81 -6.95
C ALA A 58 14.90 -6.48 -5.89
N ILE A 59 15.44 -6.69 -4.69
CA ILE A 59 14.72 -7.27 -3.55
C ILE A 59 13.60 -6.34 -3.11
N ALA A 60 13.87 -5.05 -2.94
CA ALA A 60 12.87 -4.06 -2.54
C ALA A 60 11.76 -3.93 -3.59
N LEU A 61 12.09 -3.92 -4.88
CA LEU A 61 11.13 -3.76 -5.97
C LEU A 61 10.25 -5.00 -6.19
N ASP A 62 10.60 -6.15 -5.64
CA ASP A 62 9.77 -7.36 -5.73
C ASP A 62 8.41 -7.19 -5.04
N TYR A 63 8.37 -6.50 -3.90
CA TYR A 63 7.15 -6.32 -3.10
C TYR A 63 6.69 -4.86 -2.95
N ALA A 64 7.59 -3.91 -3.13
CA ALA A 64 7.32 -2.49 -2.89
C ALA A 64 6.13 -1.91 -3.68
N PRO A 65 5.91 -2.24 -4.97
CA PRO A 65 4.74 -1.76 -5.70
C PRO A 65 3.42 -2.14 -5.02
N TRP A 66 3.34 -3.34 -4.48
CA TRP A 66 2.16 -3.86 -3.80
C TRP A 66 2.01 -3.30 -2.39
N ILE A 67 3.07 -3.45 -1.57
CA ILE A 67 3.00 -3.11 -0.15
C ILE A 67 3.00 -1.60 0.05
N PHE A 68 3.88 -0.85 -0.59
CA PHE A 68 3.97 0.59 -0.34
C PHE A 68 3.11 1.41 -1.30
N GLY A 69 3.23 1.20 -2.61
CA GLY A 69 2.42 1.88 -3.59
C GLY A 69 0.95 1.50 -3.47
N GLY A 70 0.66 0.21 -3.39
CA GLY A 70 -0.70 -0.31 -3.25
C GLY A 70 -1.37 0.12 -1.96
N PHE A 71 -0.68 0.10 -0.82
CA PHE A 71 -1.23 0.59 0.45
C PHE A 71 -1.42 2.10 0.43
N GLY A 72 -0.48 2.85 -0.17
CA GLY A 72 -0.66 4.29 -0.38
C GLY A 72 -1.92 4.61 -1.18
N ALA A 73 -2.15 3.90 -2.28
CA ALA A 73 -3.37 4.02 -3.07
C ALA A 73 -4.62 3.67 -2.26
N ALA A 74 -4.58 2.57 -1.50
CA ALA A 74 -5.71 2.12 -0.67
C ALA A 74 -6.09 3.15 0.40
N HIS A 75 -5.10 3.76 1.07
CA HIS A 75 -5.34 4.84 2.01
C HIS A 75 -5.94 6.07 1.32
N GLY A 76 -5.40 6.44 0.16
CA GLY A 76 -5.93 7.55 -0.63
C GLY A 76 -7.39 7.34 -1.04
N LEU A 77 -7.72 6.15 -1.56
CA LEU A 77 -9.07 5.77 -1.92
C LEU A 77 -10.03 5.83 -0.73
N SER A 78 -9.60 5.31 0.43
CA SER A 78 -10.45 5.29 1.62
C SER A 78 -10.70 6.69 2.18
N ILE A 79 -9.67 7.53 2.28
CA ILE A 79 -9.80 8.89 2.83
C ILE A 79 -10.60 9.78 1.88
N ALA A 80 -10.17 9.89 0.63
CA ALA A 80 -10.85 10.74 -0.35
C ALA A 80 -12.25 10.21 -0.71
N GLY A 81 -12.42 8.89 -0.75
CA GLY A 81 -13.74 8.28 -0.93
C GLY A 81 -14.70 8.61 0.20
N MET A 82 -14.21 8.64 1.45
CA MET A 82 -15.01 9.03 2.60
C MET A 82 -15.41 10.52 2.54
N GLU A 83 -14.47 11.41 2.18
CA GLU A 83 -14.78 12.83 1.97
C GLU A 83 -15.86 13.03 0.90
N TYR A 84 -15.73 12.30 -0.21
CA TYR A 84 -16.71 12.31 -1.30
C TYR A 84 -18.10 11.86 -0.84
N LEU A 85 -18.17 10.75 -0.10
CA LEU A 85 -19.44 10.22 0.42
C LEU A 85 -20.10 11.19 1.39
N VAL A 86 -19.34 11.77 2.32
CA VAL A 86 -19.87 12.76 3.27
C VAL A 86 -20.36 14.00 2.56
N GLY A 87 -19.65 14.46 1.52
CA GLY A 87 -20.07 15.61 0.70
C GLY A 87 -21.39 15.36 -0.05
N HIS A 88 -21.65 14.14 -0.49
CA HIS A 88 -22.84 13.80 -1.29
C HIS A 88 -24.04 13.34 -0.46
N PHE A 89 -23.82 12.60 0.61
CA PHE A 89 -24.89 12.00 1.42
C PHE A 89 -25.13 12.70 2.76
N GLY A 90 -24.33 13.70 3.06
CA GLY A 90 -24.42 14.48 4.29
C GLY A 90 -23.54 13.98 5.43
N PRO A 91 -23.49 14.71 6.54
CA PRO A 91 -22.59 14.43 7.65
C PRO A 91 -22.95 13.13 8.36
N LEU A 92 -21.94 12.34 8.66
CA LEU A 92 -22.04 11.12 9.44
C LEU A 92 -21.72 11.39 10.91
N GLY A 93 -22.33 10.62 11.81
CA GLY A 93 -21.88 10.59 13.20
C GLY A 93 -20.45 10.04 13.30
N ALA A 94 -19.69 10.49 14.30
CA ALA A 94 -18.27 10.12 14.44
C ALA A 94 -18.03 8.60 14.45
N VAL A 95 -18.86 7.84 15.15
CA VAL A 95 -18.76 6.36 15.20
C VAL A 95 -19.04 5.74 13.83
N GLN A 96 -20.07 6.22 13.14
CA GLN A 96 -20.43 5.72 11.80
C GLN A 96 -19.33 6.05 10.79
N ALA A 97 -18.77 7.24 10.82
CA ALA A 97 -17.65 7.65 9.98
C ALA A 97 -16.42 6.76 10.22
N ALA A 98 -16.08 6.48 11.49
CA ALA A 98 -14.98 5.59 11.82
C ALA A 98 -15.19 4.16 11.29
N ILE A 99 -16.40 3.61 11.46
CA ILE A 99 -16.72 2.27 10.96
C ILE A 99 -16.59 2.21 9.42
N TYR A 100 -17.15 3.18 8.71
CA TYR A 100 -17.09 3.20 7.25
C TYR A 100 -15.67 3.41 6.73
N LEU A 101 -14.88 4.26 7.41
CA LEU A 101 -13.47 4.45 7.06
C LEU A 101 -12.66 3.16 7.24
N LEU A 102 -12.85 2.45 8.36
CA LEU A 102 -12.15 1.19 8.62
C LEU A 102 -12.58 0.08 7.65
N LEU A 103 -13.87 -0.05 7.36
CA LEU A 103 -14.36 -1.02 6.39
C LEU A 103 -13.86 -0.70 4.97
N GLY A 104 -13.92 0.58 4.58
CA GLY A 104 -13.42 1.04 3.30
C GLY A 104 -11.91 0.80 3.16
N LEU A 105 -11.15 1.09 4.21
CA LEU A 105 -9.71 0.83 4.24
C LEU A 105 -9.40 -0.67 4.14
N ALA A 106 -10.10 -1.51 4.91
CA ALA A 106 -9.92 -2.96 4.85
C ALA A 106 -10.23 -3.53 3.45
N LEU A 107 -11.31 -3.06 2.83
CA LEU A 107 -11.67 -3.43 1.46
C LEU A 107 -10.58 -2.98 0.47
N CYS A 108 -10.16 -1.72 0.51
CA CYS A 108 -9.16 -1.20 -0.41
C CYS A 108 -7.79 -1.88 -0.25
N ILE A 109 -7.35 -2.17 0.98
CA ILE A 109 -6.09 -2.87 1.26
C ILE A 109 -6.12 -4.32 0.75
N SER A 110 -7.28 -4.95 0.69
CA SER A 110 -7.38 -6.32 0.17
C SER A 110 -6.85 -6.47 -1.26
N PHE A 111 -6.98 -5.44 -2.12
CA PHE A 111 -6.50 -5.49 -3.49
C PHE A 111 -4.97 -5.59 -3.61
N PRO A 112 -4.16 -4.69 -2.99
CA PRO A 112 -2.71 -4.84 -3.05
C PRO A 112 -2.21 -6.09 -2.32
N VAL A 113 -2.87 -6.54 -1.25
CA VAL A 113 -2.53 -7.81 -0.59
C VAL A 113 -2.73 -9.00 -1.52
N LEU A 114 -3.88 -9.10 -2.17
CA LEU A 114 -4.16 -10.17 -3.14
C LEU A 114 -3.26 -10.07 -4.36
N GLY A 115 -2.96 -8.86 -4.82
CA GLY A 115 -2.00 -8.60 -5.90
C GLY A 115 -0.60 -9.11 -5.54
N PHE A 116 -0.11 -8.79 -4.35
CA PHE A 116 1.17 -9.29 -3.85
C PHE A 116 1.18 -10.82 -3.72
N MET A 117 0.13 -11.41 -3.13
CA MET A 117 0.05 -12.87 -3.01
C MET A 117 0.08 -13.57 -4.37
N ARG A 118 -0.64 -13.04 -5.36
CA ARG A 118 -0.62 -13.56 -6.73
C ARG A 118 0.77 -13.42 -7.37
N HIS A 119 1.39 -12.25 -7.25
CA HIS A 119 2.74 -12.01 -7.74
C HIS A 119 3.73 -13.00 -7.10
N SER A 120 3.71 -13.12 -5.78
CA SER A 120 4.58 -14.02 -5.03
C SER A 120 4.37 -15.49 -5.44
N LEU A 121 3.13 -15.93 -5.64
CA LEU A 121 2.85 -17.27 -6.17
C LEU A 121 3.47 -17.51 -7.55
N GLN A 122 3.40 -16.50 -8.44
CA GLN A 122 3.94 -16.61 -9.79
C GLN A 122 5.47 -16.60 -9.83
N VAL A 123 6.10 -15.79 -8.99
CA VAL A 123 7.56 -15.57 -9.01
C VAL A 123 8.29 -16.52 -8.07
N HIS A 124 7.69 -16.83 -6.91
CA HIS A 124 8.35 -17.58 -5.84
C HIS A 124 7.73 -18.94 -5.54
N GLY A 125 6.56 -19.25 -6.12
CA GLY A 125 5.85 -20.52 -5.88
C GLY A 125 5.12 -20.60 -4.52
N HIS A 126 5.07 -19.52 -3.75
CA HIS A 126 4.35 -19.43 -2.47
C HIS A 126 3.68 -18.05 -2.31
N PRO A 127 2.62 -17.91 -1.49
CA PRO A 127 1.85 -16.67 -1.39
C PRO A 127 2.53 -15.52 -0.65
N GLY A 128 3.76 -15.67 -0.17
CA GLY A 128 4.49 -14.63 0.55
C GLY A 128 3.95 -14.29 1.94
N THR A 129 3.03 -15.10 2.48
CA THR A 129 2.42 -14.87 3.81
C THR A 129 3.32 -15.26 4.98
N ARG A 130 4.43 -15.94 4.69
CA ARG A 130 5.43 -16.32 5.69
C ARG A 130 6.84 -16.08 5.12
N PRO A 131 7.78 -15.64 5.96
CA PRO A 131 9.17 -15.58 5.56
C PRO A 131 9.70 -16.99 5.22
N VAL A 132 10.48 -17.06 4.16
CA VAL A 132 11.18 -18.29 3.75
C VAL A 132 12.66 -18.09 3.97
N SER A 133 13.28 -18.92 4.83
CA SER A 133 14.73 -18.92 5.09
C SER A 133 15.46 -19.93 4.22
N LYS A 134 16.79 -19.78 4.12
CA LYS A 134 17.65 -20.78 3.47
C LYS A 134 17.77 -22.08 4.29
N GLU A 135 17.50 -21.98 5.59
CA GLU A 135 17.59 -23.08 6.56
C GLU A 135 16.17 -23.66 6.82
N GLY A 136 15.51 -24.10 5.78
CA GLY A 136 14.17 -24.67 5.87
C GLY A 136 14.13 -26.13 5.57
#